data_6e7006624ddea61acc5036a48a73bfcb
#
_entry.id   6e7006624ddea61acc5036a48a73bfcb
#
_cell.length_a   1.000
_cell.length_b   1.000
_cell.length_c   1.000
_cell.angle_alpha   90.00
_cell.angle_beta   90.00
_cell.angle_gamma   90.00
#
_symmetry.space_group_name_H-M   'P 1'
#
loop_
_entity.id
_entity.type
_entity.pdbx_description
1 polymer ?
#
loop_
_entity_poly.entity_id
_entity_poly.type
_entity_poly.pdbx_seq_one_letter_code
_entity_poly.pdbx_strand_id
1 'polypeptide(L)'
;MRKIAIFVVLALTVGSITVTAQKQNKKSMKKVLFVVTSHDKLGNTGEKTGFWTEELAAPYYALADQGVEIDIATPLGGQPPIDPKSEDPSAATEDTKRYDSDKVLLEKLKHTLKLADVSQADYDAVFYPGGHGPLWDLAEDANSAALIEAFYTNNKPVGFVCHAPGVLKNVKIKGNYLVKGKKVTGFSNTEEEAVGLTNIVPFLLEDVLQKNGASYSKEGNWQPYAIEDGLLITGQNPASSKLVAAKLLQQLNSK
;
A
#
# COMPACT_ATOMS: atom_id res chain seq x y z
N MET A 1 -91.05 -36.95 -2.99
CA MET A 1 -89.90 -36.52 -2.15
C MET A 1 -88.60 -36.48 -3.01
N ARG A 2 -88.27 -35.27 -3.49
CA ARG A 2 -87.05 -35.08 -4.35
C ARG A 2 -85.86 -34.71 -3.45
N LYS A 3 -84.81 -35.48 -3.46
CA LYS A 3 -83.57 -35.18 -2.76
C LYS A 3 -82.69 -34.29 -3.69
N ILE A 4 -82.38 -33.10 -3.24
CA ILE A 4 -81.46 -32.17 -3.90
C ILE A 4 -80.08 -32.46 -3.34
N ALA A 5 -79.13 -32.85 -4.22
CA ALA A 5 -77.72 -33.01 -3.87
C ALA A 5 -76.99 -31.68 -4.16
N ILE A 6 -76.42 -31.13 -3.13
CA ILE A 6 -75.57 -29.91 -3.26
C ILE A 6 -74.10 -30.36 -3.51
N PHE A 7 -73.58 -30.05 -4.69
CA PHE A 7 -72.15 -30.20 -4.97
C PHE A 7 -71.41 -28.97 -4.49
N VAL A 8 -70.53 -29.13 -3.51
CA VAL A 8 -69.60 -28.09 -3.09
C VAL A 8 -68.34 -28.23 -3.95
N VAL A 9 -68.10 -27.25 -4.83
CA VAL A 9 -66.87 -27.18 -5.62
C VAL A 9 -65.81 -26.41 -4.81
N LEU A 10 -64.78 -27.13 -4.34
CA LEU A 10 -63.67 -26.56 -3.61
C LEU A 10 -62.63 -26.06 -4.66
N ALA A 11 -62.58 -24.76 -4.86
CA ALA A 11 -61.54 -24.13 -5.71
C ALA A 11 -60.20 -24.02 -5.00
N LEU A 12 -59.27 -24.86 -5.37
CA LEU A 12 -57.84 -24.78 -4.95
C LEU A 12 -57.16 -23.64 -5.73
N THR A 13 -56.92 -22.52 -5.08
CA THR A 13 -56.05 -21.45 -5.63
C THR A 13 -54.58 -21.83 -5.38
N VAL A 14 -53.90 -22.25 -6.42
CA VAL A 14 -52.44 -22.44 -6.44
C VAL A 14 -51.77 -21.08 -6.50
N GLY A 15 -51.36 -20.54 -5.37
CA GLY A 15 -50.56 -19.32 -5.30
C GLY A 15 -49.11 -19.60 -5.83
N SER A 16 -48.80 -19.04 -7.00
CA SER A 16 -47.43 -19.08 -7.53
C SER A 16 -46.52 -18.17 -6.70
N ILE A 17 -45.68 -18.77 -5.85
CA ILE A 17 -44.59 -18.05 -5.15
C ILE A 17 -43.49 -17.78 -6.17
N THR A 18 -43.41 -16.57 -6.70
CA THR A 18 -42.26 -16.09 -7.48
C THR A 18 -41.10 -15.84 -6.50
N VAL A 19 -40.17 -16.78 -6.43
CA VAL A 19 -38.87 -16.60 -5.75
C VAL A 19 -38.04 -15.69 -6.63
N THR A 20 -38.00 -14.41 -6.28
CA THR A 20 -37.04 -13.46 -6.85
C THR A 20 -35.65 -13.79 -6.29
N ALA A 21 -34.83 -14.48 -7.09
CA ALA A 21 -33.43 -14.68 -6.76
C ALA A 21 -32.74 -13.31 -6.77
N GLN A 22 -32.52 -12.72 -5.59
CA GLN A 22 -31.62 -11.59 -5.43
C GLN A 22 -30.23 -12.03 -5.92
N LYS A 23 -29.81 -11.52 -7.07
CA LYS A 23 -28.39 -11.58 -7.46
C LYS A 23 -27.62 -10.84 -6.36
N GLN A 24 -27.03 -11.58 -5.42
CA GLN A 24 -25.97 -11.05 -4.59
C GLN A 24 -24.87 -10.59 -5.54
N ASN A 25 -24.73 -9.28 -5.66
CA ASN A 25 -23.59 -8.66 -6.35
C ASN A 25 -22.34 -9.07 -5.53
N LYS A 26 -21.65 -10.12 -5.97
CA LYS A 26 -20.39 -10.55 -5.37
C LYS A 26 -19.41 -9.40 -5.63
N LYS A 27 -19.24 -8.50 -4.64
CA LYS A 27 -18.25 -7.41 -4.72
C LYS A 27 -16.91 -8.07 -5.10
N SER A 28 -16.34 -7.70 -6.24
CA SER A 28 -15.06 -8.25 -6.67
C SER A 28 -14.05 -7.94 -5.56
N MET A 29 -13.32 -8.96 -5.15
CA MET A 29 -12.29 -8.83 -4.13
C MET A 29 -11.24 -7.83 -4.64
N LYS A 30 -10.94 -6.79 -3.88
CA LYS A 30 -9.93 -5.80 -4.24
C LYS A 30 -8.56 -6.40 -4.08
N LYS A 31 -7.64 -6.02 -4.98
CA LYS A 31 -6.27 -6.54 -5.00
C LYS A 31 -5.27 -5.39 -5.00
N VAL A 32 -4.32 -5.42 -4.06
CA VAL A 32 -3.29 -4.39 -3.88
C VAL A 32 -1.91 -5.01 -4.07
N LEU A 33 -1.05 -4.31 -4.80
CA LEU A 33 0.34 -4.67 -4.90
C LEU A 33 1.16 -3.92 -3.85
N PHE A 34 1.96 -4.63 -3.07
CA PHE A 34 3.02 -4.06 -2.24
C PHE A 34 4.35 -4.15 -2.97
N VAL A 35 5.06 -3.04 -3.09
CA VAL A 35 6.38 -3.00 -3.72
C VAL A 35 7.42 -2.68 -2.67
N VAL A 36 8.32 -3.62 -2.44
CA VAL A 36 9.32 -3.62 -1.36
C VAL A 36 10.72 -3.56 -1.97
N THR A 37 11.68 -2.94 -1.28
CA THR A 37 13.07 -2.85 -1.72
C THR A 37 13.76 -4.22 -1.79
N SER A 38 14.73 -4.35 -2.69
CA SER A 38 15.73 -5.44 -2.70
C SER A 38 17.09 -4.98 -2.17
N HIS A 39 17.23 -3.72 -1.77
CA HIS A 39 18.51 -3.13 -1.37
C HIS A 39 18.81 -3.36 0.11
N ASP A 40 20.02 -3.86 0.42
CA ASP A 40 20.40 -4.33 1.77
C ASP A 40 21.59 -3.58 2.40
N LYS A 41 22.12 -2.52 1.75
CA LYS A 41 23.31 -1.81 2.23
C LYS A 41 22.97 -0.37 2.60
N LEU A 42 23.32 0.05 3.80
CA LEU A 42 23.16 1.44 4.24
C LEU A 42 24.34 2.29 3.75
N GLY A 43 24.33 2.68 2.48
CA GLY A 43 25.40 3.42 1.86
C GLY A 43 26.75 2.70 2.00
N ASN A 44 27.78 3.47 2.39
CA ASN A 44 29.14 2.96 2.61
C ASN A 44 29.48 2.75 4.10
N THR A 45 28.49 2.64 4.97
CA THR A 45 28.69 2.50 6.42
C THR A 45 29.16 1.10 6.84
N GLY A 46 28.93 0.09 5.99
CA GLY A 46 29.08 -1.32 6.33
C GLY A 46 27.86 -1.91 7.07
N GLU A 47 26.87 -1.09 7.42
CA GLU A 47 25.64 -1.53 8.04
C GLU A 47 24.62 -2.03 7.00
N LYS A 48 23.65 -2.81 7.47
CA LYS A 48 22.53 -3.29 6.69
C LYS A 48 21.34 -2.31 6.75
N THR A 49 20.49 -2.38 5.73
CA THR A 49 19.19 -1.75 5.66
C THR A 49 18.22 -2.66 4.91
N GLY A 50 17.02 -2.20 4.65
CA GLY A 50 15.98 -2.94 3.96
C GLY A 50 14.67 -2.20 4.05
N PHE A 51 13.56 -2.95 4.06
CA PHE A 51 12.26 -2.37 4.41
C PHE A 51 12.09 -2.33 5.94
N TRP A 52 11.26 -1.39 6.40
CA TRP A 52 10.89 -1.28 7.81
C TRP A 52 9.69 -2.18 8.13
N THR A 53 9.82 -3.10 9.10
CA THR A 53 8.82 -4.14 9.37
C THR A 53 7.43 -3.61 9.65
N GLU A 54 7.28 -2.56 10.48
CA GLU A 54 5.98 -1.95 10.78
C GLU A 54 5.30 -1.37 9.53
N GLU A 55 6.08 -0.82 8.62
CA GLU A 55 5.57 -0.17 7.40
C GLU A 55 5.05 -1.16 6.36
N LEU A 56 5.45 -2.41 6.47
CA LEU A 56 4.86 -3.50 5.73
C LEU A 56 3.70 -4.14 6.52
N ALA A 57 3.93 -4.49 7.78
CA ALA A 57 3.01 -5.27 8.61
C ALA A 57 1.70 -4.52 8.87
N ALA A 58 1.77 -3.27 9.34
CA ALA A 58 0.57 -2.52 9.70
C ALA A 58 -0.36 -2.27 8.50
N PRO A 59 0.11 -1.80 7.32
CA PRO A 59 -0.74 -1.70 6.13
C PRO A 59 -1.21 -3.05 5.61
N TYR A 60 -0.38 -4.07 5.66
CA TYR A 60 -0.77 -5.41 5.23
C TYR A 60 -1.97 -5.91 6.01
N TYR A 61 -1.93 -5.87 7.33
CA TYR A 61 -3.04 -6.34 8.14
C TYR A 61 -4.26 -5.43 8.08
N ALA A 62 -4.06 -4.11 8.03
CA ALA A 62 -5.16 -3.16 7.87
C ALA A 62 -5.98 -3.42 6.59
N LEU A 63 -5.36 -3.89 5.52
CA LEU A 63 -6.00 -4.22 4.25
C LEU A 63 -6.50 -5.67 4.22
N ALA A 64 -5.66 -6.63 4.59
CA ALA A 64 -5.99 -8.07 4.54
C ALA A 64 -7.18 -8.43 5.44
N ASP A 65 -7.27 -7.85 6.64
CA ASP A 65 -8.39 -8.05 7.57
C ASP A 65 -9.73 -7.48 7.03
N GLN A 66 -9.67 -6.64 5.98
CA GLN A 66 -10.83 -6.14 5.24
C GLN A 66 -11.11 -6.94 3.95
N GLY A 67 -10.44 -8.08 3.78
CA GLY A 67 -10.64 -8.97 2.64
C GLY A 67 -9.96 -8.49 1.35
N VAL A 68 -8.96 -7.60 1.44
CA VAL A 68 -8.14 -7.21 0.29
C VAL A 68 -7.09 -8.28 0.04
N GLU A 69 -6.97 -8.73 -1.21
CA GLU A 69 -5.87 -9.59 -1.64
C GLU A 69 -4.60 -8.76 -1.81
N ILE A 70 -3.47 -9.27 -1.34
CA ILE A 70 -2.19 -8.56 -1.41
C ILE A 70 -1.13 -9.46 -2.02
N ASP A 71 -0.53 -8.99 -3.11
CA ASP A 71 0.71 -9.53 -3.64
C ASP A 71 1.89 -8.63 -3.26
N ILE A 72 3.08 -9.20 -3.22
CA ILE A 72 4.32 -8.50 -2.89
C ILE A 72 5.30 -8.66 -4.04
N ALA A 73 5.87 -7.56 -4.50
CA ALA A 73 6.90 -7.53 -5.51
C ALA A 73 8.15 -6.80 -5.01
N THR A 74 9.31 -7.17 -5.55
CA THR A 74 10.58 -6.49 -5.32
C THR A 74 11.33 -6.35 -6.66
N PRO A 75 12.28 -5.42 -6.80
CA PRO A 75 13.07 -5.30 -8.03
C PRO A 75 13.67 -6.61 -8.52
N LEU A 76 14.18 -7.43 -7.61
CA LEU A 76 14.86 -8.68 -7.96
C LEU A 76 13.99 -9.93 -7.85
N GLY A 77 12.84 -9.86 -7.19
CA GLY A 77 12.06 -11.03 -6.75
C GLY A 77 12.70 -11.72 -5.54
N GLY A 78 12.01 -12.69 -4.96
CA GLY A 78 12.49 -13.45 -3.79
C GLY A 78 12.46 -12.66 -2.49
N GLN A 79 13.25 -13.06 -1.51
CA GLN A 79 13.22 -12.52 -0.15
C GLN A 79 13.76 -11.07 -0.08
N PRO A 80 12.96 -10.07 0.30
CA PRO A 80 13.45 -8.72 0.54
C PRO A 80 14.28 -8.65 1.84
N PRO A 81 15.26 -7.75 1.90
CA PRO A 81 16.01 -7.50 3.14
C PRO A 81 15.16 -6.68 4.11
N ILE A 82 15.26 -7.01 5.40
CA ILE A 82 14.66 -6.26 6.50
C ILE A 82 15.71 -5.30 7.05
N ASP A 83 15.29 -4.08 7.38
CA ASP A 83 16.15 -3.16 8.13
C ASP A 83 16.29 -3.68 9.57
N PRO A 84 17.52 -4.00 10.04
CA PRO A 84 17.72 -4.58 11.37
C PRO A 84 17.22 -3.69 12.51
N LYS A 85 17.19 -2.36 12.32
CA LYS A 85 16.68 -1.42 13.34
C LYS A 85 15.16 -1.53 13.51
N SER A 86 14.44 -2.03 12.49
CA SER A 86 12.99 -2.27 12.59
C SER A 86 12.63 -3.51 13.39
N GLU A 87 13.60 -4.39 13.64
CA GLU A 87 13.45 -5.59 14.48
C GLU A 87 13.90 -5.35 15.94
N ASP A 88 14.37 -4.13 16.27
CA ASP A 88 14.68 -3.78 17.65
C ASP A 88 13.42 -3.87 18.54
N PRO A 89 13.49 -4.44 19.74
CA PRO A 89 12.34 -4.52 20.65
C PRO A 89 11.65 -3.18 20.94
N SER A 90 12.37 -2.06 20.85
CA SER A 90 11.78 -0.72 21.00
C SER A 90 10.91 -0.29 19.82
N ALA A 91 11.08 -0.90 18.66
CA ALA A 91 10.26 -0.67 17.46
C ALA A 91 9.04 -1.62 17.39
N ALA A 92 8.91 -2.55 18.35
CA ALA A 92 7.88 -3.57 18.31
C ALA A 92 6.47 -2.98 18.51
N THR A 93 5.55 -3.38 17.64
CA THR A 93 4.12 -3.07 17.70
C THR A 93 3.30 -4.37 17.76
N GLU A 94 1.98 -4.26 17.85
CA GLU A 94 1.11 -5.44 17.72
C GLU A 94 1.17 -6.06 16.33
N ASP A 95 1.30 -5.23 15.28
CA ASP A 95 1.38 -5.69 13.91
C ASP A 95 2.72 -6.37 13.61
N THR A 96 3.84 -5.86 14.13
CA THR A 96 5.14 -6.54 13.96
C THR A 96 5.20 -7.86 14.73
N LYS A 97 4.60 -7.95 15.93
CA LYS A 97 4.47 -9.23 16.66
C LYS A 97 3.60 -10.24 15.91
N ARG A 98 2.54 -9.78 15.25
CA ARG A 98 1.72 -10.64 14.38
C ARG A 98 2.52 -11.12 13.19
N TYR A 99 3.28 -10.22 12.56
CA TYR A 99 4.18 -10.51 11.45
C TYR A 99 5.18 -11.62 11.78
N ASP A 100 5.83 -11.58 12.94
CA ASP A 100 6.83 -12.57 13.37
C ASP A 100 6.28 -14.00 13.41
N SER A 101 4.99 -14.15 13.60
CA SER A 101 4.29 -15.47 13.71
C SER A 101 3.47 -15.84 12.47
N ASP A 102 3.29 -14.93 11.50
CA ASP A 102 2.47 -15.15 10.31
C ASP A 102 3.22 -15.91 9.22
N LYS A 103 3.11 -17.23 9.28
CA LYS A 103 3.75 -18.12 8.29
C LYS A 103 3.32 -17.87 6.85
N VAL A 104 2.08 -17.38 6.63
CA VAL A 104 1.56 -17.09 5.29
C VAL A 104 2.24 -15.87 4.71
N LEU A 105 2.34 -14.79 5.47
CA LEU A 105 3.02 -13.56 5.05
C LEU A 105 4.53 -13.80 4.88
N LEU A 106 5.16 -14.50 5.82
CA LEU A 106 6.59 -14.84 5.73
C LEU A 106 6.90 -15.69 4.50
N GLU A 107 6.01 -16.63 4.13
CA GLU A 107 6.18 -17.42 2.91
C GLU A 107 5.97 -16.58 1.64
N LYS A 108 5.02 -15.66 1.62
CA LYS A 108 4.86 -14.68 0.53
C LYS A 108 6.12 -13.83 0.33
N LEU A 109 6.76 -13.40 1.43
CA LEU A 109 8.00 -12.60 1.36
C LEU A 109 9.18 -13.38 0.80
N LYS A 110 9.29 -14.68 1.07
CA LYS A 110 10.33 -15.53 0.46
C LYS A 110 10.21 -15.63 -1.05
N HIS A 111 9.01 -15.45 -1.59
CA HIS A 111 8.65 -15.66 -2.98
C HIS A 111 8.00 -14.43 -3.61
N THR A 112 8.54 -13.24 -3.35
CA THR A 112 8.01 -12.02 -3.97
C THR A 112 8.14 -12.07 -5.48
N LEU A 113 7.18 -11.42 -6.16
CA LEU A 113 7.22 -11.27 -7.61
C LEU A 113 8.40 -10.37 -8.02
N LYS A 114 8.95 -10.62 -9.20
CA LYS A 114 9.90 -9.68 -9.80
C LYS A 114 9.13 -8.49 -10.37
N LEU A 115 9.51 -7.27 -9.98
CA LEU A 115 8.80 -6.04 -10.32
C LEU A 115 8.64 -5.86 -11.84
N ALA A 116 9.64 -6.24 -12.63
CA ALA A 116 9.60 -6.17 -14.08
C ALA A 116 8.50 -7.06 -14.74
N ASP A 117 8.03 -8.07 -14.03
CA ASP A 117 7.02 -9.02 -14.53
C ASP A 117 5.60 -8.65 -14.06
N VAL A 118 5.44 -7.54 -13.31
CA VAL A 118 4.16 -7.11 -12.75
C VAL A 118 3.40 -6.21 -13.71
N SER A 119 2.11 -6.46 -13.88
CA SER A 119 1.19 -5.61 -14.63
C SER A 119 0.27 -4.81 -13.70
N GLN A 120 0.21 -3.48 -13.88
CA GLN A 120 -0.75 -2.60 -13.19
C GLN A 120 -2.21 -3.04 -13.40
N ALA A 121 -2.51 -3.73 -14.54
CA ALA A 121 -3.88 -4.15 -14.86
C ALA A 121 -4.45 -5.15 -13.83
N ASP A 122 -3.60 -5.92 -13.16
CA ASP A 122 -3.98 -6.99 -12.24
C ASP A 122 -4.33 -6.49 -10.82
N TYR A 123 -4.16 -5.19 -10.54
CA TYR A 123 -4.32 -4.62 -9.21
C TYR A 123 -5.20 -3.37 -9.21
N ASP A 124 -5.86 -3.10 -8.08
CA ASP A 124 -6.69 -1.92 -7.85
C ASP A 124 -5.90 -0.74 -7.28
N ALA A 125 -4.77 -1.00 -6.61
CA ALA A 125 -3.89 -0.01 -6.02
C ALA A 125 -2.46 -0.54 -5.87
N VAL A 126 -1.51 0.37 -5.60
CA VAL A 126 -0.14 0.02 -5.21
C VAL A 126 0.25 0.72 -3.91
N PHE A 127 1.01 0.04 -3.08
CA PHE A 127 1.55 0.55 -1.82
C PHE A 127 3.05 0.26 -1.73
N TYR A 128 3.82 1.25 -1.28
CA TYR A 128 5.25 1.20 -1.08
C TYR A 128 5.59 1.38 0.40
N PRO A 129 5.95 0.31 1.13
CA PRO A 129 6.59 0.43 2.44
C PRO A 129 7.95 1.11 2.30
N GLY A 130 8.39 1.83 3.34
CA GLY A 130 9.71 2.43 3.35
C GLY A 130 10.74 1.55 4.08
N GLY A 131 11.46 2.11 5.01
CA GLY A 131 12.82 1.80 5.37
C GLY A 131 13.75 2.57 4.45
N HIS A 132 15.04 2.58 4.67
CA HIS A 132 15.97 3.38 3.85
C HIS A 132 16.25 2.76 2.47
N GLY A 133 16.14 1.43 2.33
CA GLY A 133 16.45 0.72 1.09
C GLY A 133 15.86 1.30 -0.19
N PRO A 134 14.57 1.72 -0.22
CA PRO A 134 13.93 2.30 -1.39
C PRO A 134 14.65 3.50 -2.02
N LEU A 135 15.46 4.23 -1.24
CA LEU A 135 16.20 5.38 -1.75
C LEU A 135 17.32 5.00 -2.72
N TRP A 136 17.85 3.74 -2.63
CA TRP A 136 18.95 3.28 -3.48
C TRP A 136 18.48 2.52 -4.71
N ASP A 137 17.47 1.65 -4.58
CA ASP A 137 17.01 0.84 -5.71
C ASP A 137 15.73 1.38 -6.34
N LEU A 138 14.62 1.40 -5.61
CA LEU A 138 13.30 1.74 -6.16
C LEU A 138 13.22 3.18 -6.68
N ALA A 139 13.95 4.13 -6.08
CA ALA A 139 13.98 5.53 -6.53
C ALA A 139 14.64 5.70 -7.91
N GLU A 140 15.49 4.75 -8.33
CA GLU A 140 16.20 4.74 -9.60
C GLU A 140 15.66 3.66 -10.57
N ASP A 141 14.75 2.79 -10.13
CA ASP A 141 14.18 1.71 -10.94
C ASP A 141 13.13 2.24 -11.94
N ALA A 142 13.44 2.10 -13.22
CA ALA A 142 12.54 2.53 -14.31
C ALA A 142 11.23 1.75 -14.31
N ASN A 143 11.21 0.47 -13.89
CA ASN A 143 9.98 -0.33 -13.80
C ASN A 143 9.10 0.19 -12.66
N SER A 144 9.70 0.59 -11.52
CA SER A 144 8.96 1.21 -10.42
C SER A 144 8.32 2.52 -10.85
N ALA A 145 9.08 3.39 -11.52
CA ALA A 145 8.55 4.67 -12.02
C ALA A 145 7.41 4.46 -13.04
N ALA A 146 7.60 3.57 -14.02
CA ALA A 146 6.59 3.25 -15.03
C ALA A 146 5.32 2.62 -14.41
N LEU A 147 5.49 1.78 -13.40
CA LEU A 147 4.38 1.15 -12.68
C LEU A 147 3.53 2.21 -11.95
N ILE A 148 4.15 3.12 -11.21
CA ILE A 148 3.46 4.22 -10.52
C ILE A 148 2.72 5.11 -11.53
N GLU A 149 3.39 5.47 -12.64
CA GLU A 149 2.77 6.23 -13.72
C GLU A 149 1.54 5.51 -14.27
N ALA A 150 1.63 4.19 -14.51
CA ALA A 150 0.52 3.38 -15.00
C ALA A 150 -0.65 3.33 -14.01
N PHE A 151 -0.42 3.13 -12.70
CA PHE A 151 -1.47 3.19 -11.68
C PHE A 151 -2.16 4.55 -11.67
N TYR A 152 -1.38 5.62 -11.59
CA TYR A 152 -1.90 6.98 -11.49
C TYR A 152 -2.72 7.40 -12.72
N THR A 153 -2.24 7.10 -13.92
CA THR A 153 -2.92 7.44 -15.18
C THR A 153 -4.18 6.61 -15.43
N ASN A 154 -4.25 5.40 -14.85
CA ASN A 154 -5.44 4.55 -14.86
C ASN A 154 -6.39 4.81 -13.66
N ASN A 155 -6.26 5.97 -13.01
CA ASN A 155 -7.09 6.39 -11.88
C ASN A 155 -7.05 5.40 -10.70
N LYS A 156 -5.94 4.71 -10.47
CA LYS A 156 -5.73 3.82 -9.33
C LYS A 156 -4.87 4.50 -8.26
N PRO A 157 -5.21 4.39 -6.97
CA PRO A 157 -4.47 5.06 -5.92
C PRO A 157 -3.07 4.47 -5.72
N VAL A 158 -2.15 5.33 -5.31
CA VAL A 158 -0.76 5.01 -5.02
C VAL A 158 -0.40 5.51 -3.61
N GLY A 159 0.05 4.61 -2.75
CA GLY A 159 0.36 4.87 -1.35
C GLY A 159 1.84 4.68 -1.03
N PHE A 160 2.38 5.55 -0.19
CA PHE A 160 3.79 5.54 0.21
C PHE A 160 3.94 5.93 1.69
N VAL A 161 4.93 5.39 2.37
CA VAL A 161 5.23 5.79 3.75
C VAL A 161 6.73 5.94 3.98
N CYS A 162 7.12 6.83 4.91
CA CYS A 162 8.50 7.04 5.38
C CYS A 162 9.44 7.48 4.23
N HIS A 163 10.42 6.66 3.85
CA HIS A 163 11.31 6.96 2.72
C HIS A 163 10.76 6.54 1.36
N ALA A 164 9.68 5.74 1.32
CA ALA A 164 9.10 5.31 0.05
C ALA A 164 8.65 6.45 -0.89
N PRO A 165 8.21 7.64 -0.44
CA PRO A 165 7.96 8.75 -1.37
C PRO A 165 9.18 9.18 -2.18
N GLY A 166 10.39 8.77 -1.81
CA GLY A 166 11.62 8.95 -2.59
C GLY A 166 11.57 8.32 -3.98
N VAL A 167 10.76 7.27 -4.17
CA VAL A 167 10.56 6.63 -5.49
C VAL A 167 9.86 7.57 -6.48
N LEU A 168 9.18 8.62 -6.00
CA LEU A 168 8.52 9.64 -6.81
C LEU A 168 9.52 10.62 -7.46
N LYS A 169 10.81 10.56 -7.07
CA LYS A 169 11.89 11.41 -7.58
C LYS A 169 11.90 11.50 -9.10
N ASN A 170 11.71 10.36 -9.78
CA ASN A 170 11.79 10.25 -11.22
C ASN A 170 10.43 10.04 -11.92
N VAL A 171 9.32 9.95 -11.17
CA VAL A 171 7.99 9.69 -11.75
C VAL A 171 7.43 10.94 -12.41
N LYS A 172 7.04 10.82 -13.69
CA LYS A 172 6.49 11.91 -14.48
C LYS A 172 5.16 11.55 -15.13
N ILE A 173 4.21 12.47 -15.08
CA ILE A 173 2.94 12.36 -15.79
C ILE A 173 2.89 13.44 -16.86
N LYS A 174 2.79 13.03 -18.13
CA LYS A 174 2.81 13.96 -19.28
C LYS A 174 3.99 14.94 -19.25
N GLY A 175 5.18 14.43 -18.86
CA GLY A 175 6.43 15.20 -18.83
C GLY A 175 6.66 16.06 -17.59
N ASN A 176 5.69 16.19 -16.67
CA ASN A 176 5.84 16.88 -15.39
C ASN A 176 6.03 15.89 -14.25
N TYR A 177 6.80 16.24 -13.23
CA TYR A 177 6.88 15.41 -12.02
C TYR A 177 5.48 15.20 -11.43
N LEU A 178 5.17 13.96 -11.04
CA LEU A 178 3.87 13.60 -10.48
C LEU A 178 3.55 14.46 -9.25
N VAL A 179 4.56 14.74 -8.43
CA VAL A 179 4.43 15.52 -7.19
C VAL A 179 4.28 17.02 -7.40
N LYS A 180 4.49 17.53 -8.62
CA LYS A 180 4.42 18.98 -8.92
C LYS A 180 3.03 19.54 -8.59
N GLY A 181 2.99 20.49 -7.65
CA GLY A 181 1.77 21.12 -7.15
C GLY A 181 0.92 20.23 -6.23
N LYS A 182 1.40 19.04 -5.88
CA LYS A 182 0.75 18.11 -4.95
C LYS A 182 1.16 18.35 -3.51
N LYS A 183 0.21 18.19 -2.59
CA LYS A 183 0.50 18.12 -1.16
C LYS A 183 1.05 16.74 -0.84
N VAL A 184 2.22 16.69 -0.21
CA VAL A 184 2.89 15.44 0.14
C VAL A 184 3.59 15.53 1.49
N THR A 185 3.87 14.38 2.06
CA THR A 185 4.79 14.20 3.19
C THR A 185 5.69 12.99 2.94
N GLY A 186 6.63 12.77 3.81
CA GLY A 186 7.55 11.64 3.85
C GLY A 186 8.56 11.86 4.97
N PHE A 187 9.54 10.97 5.10
CA PHE A 187 10.55 11.09 6.14
C PHE A 187 11.26 12.44 6.04
N SER A 188 11.25 13.19 7.13
CA SER A 188 11.68 14.58 7.14
C SER A 188 13.19 14.72 7.33
N ASN A 189 13.75 15.87 6.90
CA ASN A 189 15.16 16.17 7.14
C ASN A 189 15.52 16.16 8.64
N THR A 190 14.59 16.57 9.51
CA THR A 190 14.80 16.56 10.96
C THR A 190 14.77 15.16 11.56
N GLU A 191 14.00 14.24 10.97
CA GLU A 191 14.02 12.81 11.32
C GLU A 191 15.29 12.15 10.81
N GLU A 192 15.75 12.48 9.59
CA GLU A 192 17.01 11.97 9.02
C GLU A 192 18.24 12.42 9.83
N GLU A 193 18.22 13.67 10.31
CA GLU A 193 19.25 14.19 11.23
C GLU A 193 19.20 13.44 12.57
N ALA A 194 18.02 13.22 13.13
CA ALA A 194 17.83 12.53 14.39
C ALA A 194 18.36 11.07 14.39
N VAL A 195 18.28 10.40 13.23
CA VAL A 195 18.85 9.04 13.07
C VAL A 195 20.32 9.07 12.61
N GLY A 196 20.90 10.26 12.37
CA GLY A 196 22.32 10.43 12.01
C GLY A 196 22.67 10.06 10.58
N LEU A 197 21.69 10.03 9.66
CA LEU A 197 21.87 9.51 8.29
C LEU A 197 21.86 10.59 7.20
N THR A 198 21.75 11.88 7.56
CA THR A 198 21.72 13.03 6.63
C THR A 198 22.82 12.99 5.56
N ASN A 199 24.04 12.55 5.92
CA ASN A 199 25.19 12.47 5.02
C ASN A 199 25.40 11.06 4.44
N ILE A 200 24.53 10.11 4.74
CA ILE A 200 24.64 8.71 4.32
C ILE A 200 23.67 8.40 3.19
N VAL A 201 22.42 8.90 3.31
CA VAL A 201 21.40 8.70 2.29
C VAL A 201 21.82 9.33 0.95
N PRO A 202 21.43 8.74 -0.20
CA PRO A 202 21.85 9.24 -1.51
C PRO A 202 21.27 10.59 -1.85
N PHE A 203 20.17 10.96 -1.19
CA PHE A 203 19.52 12.27 -1.25
C PHE A 203 18.57 12.44 -0.06
N LEU A 204 18.33 13.69 0.34
CA LEU A 204 17.31 14.02 1.32
C LEU A 204 15.93 14.02 0.66
N LEU A 205 15.02 13.21 1.18
CA LEU A 205 13.68 13.00 0.63
C LEU A 205 12.88 14.30 0.57
N GLU A 206 12.81 15.04 1.68
CA GLU A 206 12.11 16.33 1.78
C GLU A 206 12.58 17.30 0.71
N ASP A 207 13.89 17.42 0.51
CA ASP A 207 14.49 18.33 -0.46
C ASP A 207 14.14 17.94 -1.91
N VAL A 208 14.17 16.65 -2.22
CA VAL A 208 13.85 16.16 -3.56
C VAL A 208 12.40 16.37 -3.90
N LEU A 209 11.47 16.12 -2.98
CA LEU A 209 10.06 16.37 -3.20
C LEU A 209 9.78 17.85 -3.42
N GLN A 210 10.36 18.73 -2.62
CA GLN A 210 10.23 20.19 -2.77
C GLN A 210 10.86 20.69 -4.09
N LYS A 211 12.05 20.21 -4.44
CA LYS A 211 12.74 20.51 -5.70
C LYS A 211 11.89 20.12 -6.92
N ASN A 212 11.17 19.01 -6.84
CA ASN A 212 10.26 18.55 -7.89
C ASN A 212 8.91 19.28 -7.90
N GLY A 213 8.74 20.32 -7.04
CA GLY A 213 7.60 21.22 -7.02
C GLY A 213 6.44 20.77 -6.15
N ALA A 214 6.66 19.84 -5.21
CA ALA A 214 5.65 19.44 -4.23
C ALA A 214 5.42 20.51 -3.15
N SER A 215 4.21 20.59 -2.62
CA SER A 215 3.89 21.28 -1.38
C SER A 215 4.09 20.29 -0.23
N TYR A 216 5.34 20.21 0.25
CA TYR A 216 5.69 19.31 1.33
C TYR A 216 5.28 19.90 2.68
N SER A 217 4.73 19.07 3.57
CA SER A 217 4.49 19.41 4.97
C SER A 217 4.74 18.21 5.87
N LYS A 218 5.00 18.50 7.15
CA LYS A 218 5.30 17.50 8.17
C LYS A 218 4.76 17.92 9.54
N GLU A 219 4.57 16.94 10.40
CA GLU A 219 4.41 17.11 11.84
C GLU A 219 5.76 16.96 12.56
N GLY A 220 5.77 17.07 13.89
CA GLY A 220 6.96 16.81 14.69
C GLY A 220 7.53 15.41 14.43
N ASN A 221 8.83 15.23 14.71
CA ASN A 221 9.49 13.93 14.53
C ASN A 221 8.72 12.80 15.22
N TRP A 222 8.55 11.69 14.50
CA TRP A 222 7.89 10.46 14.94
C TRP A 222 6.37 10.61 15.20
N GLN A 223 5.77 11.78 14.95
CA GLN A 223 4.33 11.93 15.03
C GLN A 223 3.66 11.34 13.78
N PRO A 224 2.51 10.63 13.92
CA PRO A 224 1.79 10.09 12.79
C PRO A 224 1.20 11.21 11.94
N TYR A 225 1.59 11.26 10.66
CA TYR A 225 1.09 12.24 9.71
C TYR A 225 0.96 11.64 8.31
N ALA A 226 -0.20 11.79 7.68
CA ALA A 226 -0.45 11.30 6.34
C ALA A 226 -1.31 12.27 5.53
N ILE A 227 -0.91 12.50 4.30
CA ILE A 227 -1.59 13.36 3.33
C ILE A 227 -2.18 12.53 2.22
N GLU A 228 -3.34 12.95 1.76
CA GLU A 228 -4.00 12.49 0.54
C GLU A 228 -4.22 13.69 -0.38
N ASP A 229 -3.71 13.60 -1.61
CA ASP A 229 -3.95 14.57 -2.67
C ASP A 229 -4.40 13.85 -3.95
N GLY A 230 -5.70 13.69 -4.07
CA GLY A 230 -6.32 12.87 -5.12
C GLY A 230 -5.92 11.40 -4.95
N LEU A 231 -5.25 10.83 -5.94
CA LEU A 231 -4.83 9.42 -5.91
C LEU A 231 -3.50 9.19 -5.18
N LEU A 232 -2.79 10.25 -4.83
CA LEU A 232 -1.50 10.17 -4.16
C LEU A 232 -1.69 10.24 -2.64
N ILE A 233 -1.21 9.21 -1.93
CA ILE A 233 -1.28 9.10 -0.47
C ILE A 233 0.15 8.93 0.06
N THR A 234 0.56 9.80 0.96
CA THR A 234 1.90 9.76 1.55
C THR A 234 1.84 9.85 3.07
N GLY A 235 2.69 9.11 3.75
CA GLY A 235 2.87 9.12 5.21
C GLY A 235 4.30 9.47 5.60
N GLN A 236 4.47 10.17 6.71
CA GLN A 236 5.75 10.76 7.10
C GLN A 236 6.77 9.72 7.60
N ASN A 237 6.37 8.78 8.42
CA ASN A 237 7.25 7.90 9.19
C ASN A 237 6.53 6.58 9.55
N PRO A 238 7.17 5.63 10.24
CA PRO A 238 6.55 4.35 10.61
C PRO A 238 5.21 4.49 11.33
N ALA A 239 5.06 5.50 12.21
CA ALA A 239 3.82 5.74 12.94
C ALA A 239 2.65 6.15 12.03
N SER A 240 2.93 6.55 10.79
CA SER A 240 1.94 6.95 9.78
C SER A 240 1.35 5.77 8.98
N SER A 241 1.90 4.57 9.13
CA SER A 241 1.59 3.40 8.28
C SER A 241 0.11 3.05 8.25
N LYS A 242 -0.54 2.98 9.40
CA LYS A 242 -2.00 2.72 9.51
C LYS A 242 -2.85 3.82 8.88
N LEU A 243 -2.42 5.08 8.98
CA LEU A 243 -3.14 6.21 8.39
C LEU A 243 -3.13 6.14 6.86
N VAL A 244 -1.98 5.79 6.26
CA VAL A 244 -1.87 5.61 4.80
C VAL A 244 -2.74 4.45 4.35
N ALA A 245 -2.69 3.31 5.06
CA ALA A 245 -3.52 2.14 4.75
C ALA A 245 -5.02 2.45 4.83
N ALA A 246 -5.46 3.18 5.85
CA ALA A 246 -6.86 3.57 6.02
C ALA A 246 -7.34 4.46 4.86
N LYS A 247 -6.53 5.44 4.43
CA LYS A 247 -6.83 6.29 3.27
C LYS A 247 -6.88 5.48 1.98
N LEU A 248 -5.94 4.55 1.79
CA LEU A 248 -5.93 3.64 0.64
C LEU A 248 -7.18 2.77 0.58
N LEU A 249 -7.57 2.18 1.72
CA LEU A 249 -8.79 1.37 1.84
C LEU A 249 -10.05 2.19 1.55
N GLN A 250 -10.12 3.44 2.02
CA GLN A 250 -11.22 4.34 1.73
C GLN A 250 -11.36 4.58 0.21
N GLN A 251 -10.26 4.82 -0.49
CA GLN A 251 -10.29 5.00 -1.95
C GLN A 251 -10.69 3.71 -2.69
N LEU A 252 -10.22 2.55 -2.24
CA LEU A 252 -10.61 1.26 -2.81
C LEU A 252 -12.12 1.00 -2.66
N ASN A 253 -12.72 1.43 -1.56
CA ASN A 253 -14.14 1.25 -1.28
C ASN A 253 -15.05 2.29 -1.95
N SER A 254 -14.51 3.41 -2.41
CA SER A 254 -15.26 4.47 -3.11
C SER A 254 -15.46 4.21 -4.60
N LYS A 255 -14.83 3.18 -5.12
CA LYS A 255 -14.88 2.70 -6.52
C LYS A 255 -15.62 1.36 -6.58
#